data_78bdafc757ccf025bc4af51dcaca69e2
#
_entry.id   78bdafc757ccf025bc4af51dcaca69e2
#
_cell.length_a   1.000
_cell.length_b   1.000
_cell.length_c   1.000
_cell.angle_alpha   90.00
_cell.angle_beta   90.00
_cell.angle_gamma   90.00
#
_symmetry.space_group_name_H-M   'P 1'
#
loop_
_entity.id
_entity.type
_entity.pdbx_description
1 polymer ?
#
loop_
_entity_poly.entity_id
_entity_poly.type
_entity_poly.pdbx_seq_one_letter_code
_entity_poly.pdbx_strand_id
1 'polypeptide(L)'
;MFLHQNRFAARVEHMHTSMQRIPIMSTAPVIEHGRFAAKATVGESFQVSATVFREGHDELACEVVATDPTGVRRAPVAMTLQGCGVSQYAATLTPDVMGAWTFEVRAWSDPLATWLHHTEVKVPVGVDVELMFAEGSLLLDRIIAEHTLTAGDLVTIDNTRAGMCDQLRPIRARLAVALGHEIKEIFSRFPWRDLRSVDGPYPFFADRTRALFGSWYEFFPRSEGAKRSKSGVVTSGTFKTAAKRLPAVAAMGFDVLYLPPIHPIGEVNRKGPNNTLTPAPTDVGSPWAIGSAQGGHDAVHPDLGTLKDFDDFVRRANKLGIEVALDLALQAAPDHPWATSNPEWFTTRADGTIAYAENPPKKYQDIYPINFDNDPDGIYNEVLRTLKLWMSHGVRIFRVDNPHTKPLWVWDRLITSVFATDPDVLFLAEAFTRPPMMRALAAVGSQQS
;
A
#
# COMPACT_ATOMS: atom_id res chain seq x y z
N MET A 1 49.36 -6.83 17.40
CA MET A 1 48.70 -7.86 16.57
C MET A 1 47.32 -8.25 17.12
N PHE A 2 47.09 -8.33 18.42
CA PHE A 2 45.79 -8.68 19.02
C PHE A 2 44.68 -7.65 18.87
N LEU A 3 44.97 -6.37 18.73
CA LEU A 3 43.98 -5.31 18.56
C LEU A 3 43.34 -5.22 17.15
N HIS A 4 43.99 -5.78 16.15
CA HIS A 4 43.44 -5.82 14.78
C HIS A 4 42.49 -7.01 14.55
N GLN A 5 42.71 -8.13 15.22
CA GLN A 5 41.84 -9.30 15.10
C GLN A 5 40.47 -9.07 15.72
N ASN A 6 40.40 -8.39 16.90
CA ASN A 6 39.11 -8.06 17.54
C ASN A 6 38.26 -7.06 16.75
N ARG A 7 38.88 -6.12 16.03
CA ARG A 7 38.13 -5.17 15.17
C ARG A 7 37.58 -5.84 13.90
N PHE A 8 38.28 -6.86 13.39
CA PHE A 8 37.80 -7.60 12.22
C PHE A 8 36.65 -8.56 12.61
N ALA A 9 36.77 -9.26 13.73
CA ALA A 9 35.70 -10.11 14.25
C ALA A 9 34.41 -9.31 14.56
N ALA A 10 34.51 -8.20 15.27
CA ALA A 10 33.38 -7.32 15.57
C ALA A 10 32.76 -6.70 14.31
N ARG A 11 33.54 -6.48 13.24
CA ARG A 11 33.02 -5.99 11.95
C ARG A 11 32.33 -7.07 11.16
N VAL A 12 32.69 -8.33 11.32
CA VAL A 12 32.05 -9.49 10.69
C VAL A 12 30.75 -9.84 11.39
N GLU A 13 30.67 -9.73 12.73
CA GLU A 13 29.45 -9.94 13.50
C GLU A 13 28.31 -8.97 13.11
N HIS A 14 28.65 -7.75 12.64
CA HIS A 14 27.64 -6.79 12.15
C HIS A 14 27.25 -6.99 10.68
N MET A 15 27.91 -7.92 9.96
CA MET A 15 27.65 -8.14 8.52
C MET A 15 26.74 -9.35 8.24
N HIS A 16 26.49 -10.22 9.21
CA HIS A 16 25.67 -11.41 9.03
C HIS A 16 24.71 -11.63 10.20
N THR A 17 23.42 -11.58 9.97
CA THR A 17 22.46 -12.31 10.78
C THR A 17 22.69 -13.80 10.57
N SER A 18 22.83 -14.58 11.66
CA SER A 18 22.96 -16.02 11.55
C SER A 18 21.78 -16.61 10.78
N MET A 19 22.04 -17.47 9.79
CA MET A 19 20.97 -18.17 9.09
C MET A 19 20.20 -19.05 10.07
N GLN A 20 18.88 -19.02 9.97
CA GLN A 20 18.02 -19.92 10.72
C GLN A 20 18.20 -21.37 10.23
N ARG A 21 17.76 -22.34 11.05
CA ARG A 21 17.94 -23.77 10.74
C ARG A 21 17.30 -24.19 9.40
N ILE A 22 16.16 -23.61 9.06
CA ILE A 22 15.55 -23.68 7.74
C ILE A 22 15.57 -22.26 7.17
N PRO A 23 16.41 -21.99 6.16
CA PRO A 23 16.47 -20.69 5.53
C PRO A 23 15.14 -20.31 4.86
N ILE A 24 14.69 -19.09 5.15
CA ILE A 24 13.57 -18.44 4.47
C ILE A 24 14.16 -17.21 3.80
N MET A 25 14.04 -17.10 2.48
CA MET A 25 14.68 -16.04 1.69
C MET A 25 13.71 -15.48 0.66
N SER A 26 14.03 -14.30 0.15
CA SER A 26 13.27 -13.66 -0.94
C SER A 26 11.78 -13.56 -0.66
N THR A 27 11.42 -13.31 0.60
CA THR A 27 10.03 -13.10 1.00
C THR A 27 9.45 -11.87 0.29
N ALA A 28 8.27 -12.01 -0.30
CA ALA A 28 7.57 -10.96 -1.02
C ALA A 28 6.06 -10.98 -0.70
N PRO A 29 5.39 -9.79 -0.71
CA PRO A 29 5.94 -8.47 -1.01
C PRO A 29 6.64 -7.84 0.21
N VAL A 30 7.89 -7.44 0.05
CA VAL A 30 8.67 -6.73 1.07
C VAL A 30 9.31 -5.50 0.43
N ILE A 31 8.98 -4.30 0.91
CA ILE A 31 9.46 -3.04 0.34
C ILE A 31 10.63 -2.53 1.17
N GLU A 32 11.78 -2.32 0.50
CA GLU A 32 13.01 -1.81 1.12
C GLU A 32 13.32 -2.53 2.45
N HIS A 33 13.38 -3.86 2.40
CA HIS A 33 13.65 -4.73 3.56
C HIS A 33 12.66 -4.58 4.73
N GLY A 34 11.40 -4.21 4.43
CA GLY A 34 10.35 -4.00 5.44
C GLY A 34 10.33 -2.59 6.05
N ARG A 35 11.12 -1.65 5.51
CA ARG A 35 11.10 -0.26 5.95
C ARG A 35 9.78 0.44 5.61
N PHE A 36 9.19 0.11 4.47
CA PHE A 36 7.90 0.63 4.03
C PHE A 36 6.88 -0.49 3.93
N ALA A 37 5.61 -0.15 4.16
CA ALA A 37 4.52 -1.10 4.02
C ALA A 37 4.27 -1.44 2.54
N ALA A 38 4.08 -2.72 2.24
CA ALA A 38 3.48 -3.13 0.98
C ALA A 38 2.01 -2.65 0.93
N LYS A 39 1.43 -2.53 -0.25
CA LYS A 39 0.07 -2.03 -0.43
C LYS A 39 -0.88 -3.14 -0.83
N ALA A 40 -2.07 -3.08 -0.25
CA ALA A 40 -3.22 -3.87 -0.62
C ALA A 40 -4.49 -3.03 -0.42
N THR A 41 -5.63 -3.52 -0.84
CA THR A 41 -6.93 -2.96 -0.48
C THR A 41 -7.81 -4.00 0.19
N VAL A 42 -8.80 -3.54 0.95
CA VAL A 42 -9.78 -4.44 1.57
C VAL A 42 -10.48 -5.27 0.50
N GLY A 43 -10.46 -6.59 0.66
CA GLY A 43 -11.03 -7.56 -0.28
C GLY A 43 -10.14 -7.89 -1.47
N GLU A 44 -8.98 -7.25 -1.63
CA GLU A 44 -8.00 -7.61 -2.65
C GLU A 44 -7.20 -8.83 -2.21
N SER A 45 -7.12 -9.82 -3.09
CA SER A 45 -6.28 -10.99 -2.90
C SER A 45 -4.90 -10.77 -3.50
N PHE A 46 -3.86 -10.89 -2.68
CA PHE A 46 -2.48 -10.80 -3.14
C PHE A 46 -1.65 -11.98 -2.69
N GLN A 47 -0.61 -12.29 -3.45
CA GLN A 47 0.26 -13.44 -3.17
C GLN A 47 1.39 -13.04 -2.23
N VAL A 48 1.60 -13.84 -1.18
CA VAL A 48 2.83 -13.87 -0.40
C VAL A 48 3.66 -15.06 -0.85
N SER A 49 4.93 -14.85 -1.14
CA SER A 49 5.85 -15.90 -1.56
C SER A 49 7.17 -15.84 -0.77
N ALA A 50 7.84 -16.99 -0.67
CA ALA A 50 9.17 -17.09 -0.08
C ALA A 50 9.92 -18.29 -0.68
N THR A 51 11.24 -18.22 -0.71
CA THR A 51 12.11 -19.36 -1.03
C THR A 51 12.48 -20.05 0.27
N VAL A 52 12.07 -21.32 0.44
CA VAL A 52 12.30 -22.10 1.65
C VAL A 52 13.00 -23.40 1.26
N PHE A 53 14.11 -23.70 1.90
CA PHE A 53 14.90 -24.91 1.60
C PHE A 53 15.69 -25.38 2.81
N ARG A 54 16.14 -26.63 2.75
CA ARG A 54 17.12 -27.21 3.68
C ARG A 54 17.98 -28.24 2.96
N GLU A 55 19.04 -28.71 3.61
CA GLU A 55 19.84 -29.84 3.16
C GLU A 55 19.05 -31.17 3.26
N GLY A 56 19.41 -32.13 2.40
CA GLY A 56 18.80 -33.46 2.39
C GLY A 56 17.53 -33.53 1.54
N HIS A 57 16.70 -34.54 1.84
CA HIS A 57 15.49 -34.87 1.08
C HIS A 57 14.23 -34.91 1.95
N ASP A 58 14.31 -34.42 3.18
CA ASP A 58 13.15 -34.35 4.08
C ASP A 58 12.16 -33.32 3.58
N GLU A 59 10.89 -33.63 3.76
CA GLU A 59 9.79 -32.71 3.40
C GLU A 59 9.74 -31.49 4.32
N LEU A 60 9.41 -30.37 3.71
CA LEU A 60 9.23 -29.09 4.36
C LEU A 60 7.79 -28.63 4.23
N ALA A 61 7.30 -27.95 5.25
CA ALA A 61 6.06 -27.21 5.15
C ALA A 61 6.28 -25.78 5.59
N CYS A 62 5.46 -24.88 5.06
CA CYS A 62 5.45 -23.47 5.43
C CYS A 62 4.04 -22.88 5.38
N GLU A 63 3.88 -21.82 6.15
CA GLU A 63 2.64 -21.08 6.25
C GLU A 63 2.92 -19.58 6.33
N VAL A 64 1.96 -18.78 5.95
CA VAL A 64 1.94 -17.34 6.22
C VAL A 64 0.91 -17.05 7.30
N VAL A 65 1.28 -16.18 8.25
CA VAL A 65 0.38 -15.70 9.31
C VAL A 65 0.30 -14.20 9.25
N ALA A 66 -0.90 -13.67 9.04
CA ALA A 66 -1.16 -12.24 9.09
C ALA A 66 -1.62 -11.81 10.49
N THR A 67 -1.26 -10.60 10.88
CA THR A 67 -1.77 -9.92 12.08
C THR A 67 -2.51 -8.68 11.64
N ASP A 68 -3.75 -8.53 12.07
CA ASP A 68 -4.63 -7.43 11.68
C ASP A 68 -4.31 -6.11 12.42
N PRO A 69 -4.93 -4.99 12.03
CA PRO A 69 -4.69 -3.69 12.65
C PRO A 69 -5.02 -3.61 14.16
N THR A 70 -5.79 -4.57 14.69
CA THR A 70 -6.09 -4.66 16.13
C THR A 70 -5.09 -5.51 16.90
N GLY A 71 -4.08 -6.08 16.21
CA GLY A 71 -3.07 -6.96 16.78
C GLY A 71 -3.50 -8.43 16.89
N VAL A 72 -4.65 -8.79 16.32
CA VAL A 72 -5.14 -10.18 16.33
C VAL A 72 -4.48 -10.97 15.20
N ARG A 73 -3.85 -12.08 15.54
CA ARG A 73 -3.32 -13.05 14.57
C ARG A 73 -4.47 -13.77 13.88
N ARG A 74 -4.43 -13.76 12.56
CA ARG A 74 -5.39 -14.50 11.72
C ARG A 74 -5.00 -15.97 11.60
N ALA A 75 -5.93 -16.79 11.15
CA ALA A 75 -5.65 -18.21 10.90
C ALA A 75 -4.47 -18.34 9.92
N PRO A 76 -3.51 -19.25 10.19
CA PRO A 76 -2.42 -19.52 9.27
C PRO A 76 -2.94 -19.99 7.92
N VAL A 77 -2.30 -19.55 6.84
CA VAL A 77 -2.57 -20.02 5.47
C VAL A 77 -1.38 -20.85 5.01
N ALA A 78 -1.60 -22.13 4.71
CA ALA A 78 -0.56 -23.00 4.19
C ALA A 78 -0.03 -22.47 2.85
N MET A 79 1.29 -22.47 2.70
CA MET A 79 1.95 -22.10 1.45
C MET A 79 2.21 -23.34 0.60
N THR A 80 1.97 -23.26 -0.69
CA THR A 80 2.19 -24.37 -1.64
C THR A 80 3.43 -24.13 -2.49
N LEU A 81 4.14 -25.21 -2.79
CA LEU A 81 5.32 -25.19 -3.65
C LEU A 81 4.92 -24.77 -5.09
N GLN A 82 5.60 -23.79 -5.63
CA GLN A 82 5.37 -23.22 -6.96
C GLN A 82 6.35 -23.81 -7.98
N GLY A 83 5.94 -24.88 -8.68
CA GLY A 83 6.74 -25.52 -9.73
C GLY A 83 7.90 -26.39 -9.23
N CYS A 84 8.43 -27.23 -10.09
CA CYS A 84 9.55 -28.12 -9.78
C CYS A 84 10.89 -27.36 -9.75
N GLY A 85 11.70 -27.60 -8.71
CA GLY A 85 13.12 -27.23 -8.67
C GLY A 85 13.43 -25.81 -8.22
N VAL A 86 12.45 -24.99 -7.79
CA VAL A 86 12.69 -23.60 -7.39
C VAL A 86 12.56 -23.33 -5.89
N SER A 87 12.14 -24.32 -5.09
CA SER A 87 11.94 -24.19 -3.63
C SER A 87 11.13 -22.93 -3.23
N GLN A 88 10.32 -22.43 -4.15
CA GLN A 88 9.47 -21.25 -3.95
C GLN A 88 8.08 -21.68 -3.50
N TYR A 89 7.66 -21.16 -2.39
CA TYR A 89 6.34 -21.39 -1.82
C TYR A 89 5.52 -20.11 -1.89
N ALA A 90 4.20 -20.25 -2.04
CA ALA A 90 3.29 -19.12 -2.06
C ALA A 90 1.94 -19.44 -1.43
N ALA A 91 1.31 -18.41 -0.89
CA ALA A 91 -0.07 -18.41 -0.43
C ALA A 91 -0.72 -17.07 -0.74
N THR A 92 -2.05 -17.04 -0.69
CA THR A 92 -2.83 -15.82 -0.93
C THR A 92 -3.35 -15.26 0.39
N LEU A 93 -3.16 -13.97 0.62
CA LEU A 93 -3.78 -13.22 1.69
C LEU A 93 -4.85 -12.29 1.14
N THR A 94 -5.91 -12.08 1.91
CA THR A 94 -7.01 -11.15 1.58
C THR A 94 -7.38 -10.40 2.86
N PRO A 95 -6.95 -9.14 3.02
CA PRO A 95 -7.34 -8.34 4.18
C PRO A 95 -8.82 -8.00 4.14
N ASP A 96 -9.50 -8.11 5.28
CA ASP A 96 -10.94 -7.86 5.43
C ASP A 96 -11.26 -6.53 6.11
N VAL A 97 -10.26 -5.87 6.69
CA VAL A 97 -10.38 -4.56 7.33
C VAL A 97 -9.27 -3.62 6.90
N MET A 98 -9.57 -2.34 6.82
CA MET A 98 -8.61 -1.28 6.50
C MET A 98 -7.64 -1.04 7.66
N GLY A 99 -6.38 -0.76 7.34
CA GLY A 99 -5.38 -0.35 8.30
C GLY A 99 -4.02 -1.03 8.14
N ALA A 100 -3.18 -0.86 9.15
CA ALA A 100 -1.82 -1.40 9.18
C ALA A 100 -1.84 -2.88 9.60
N TRP A 101 -1.41 -3.74 8.72
CA TRP A 101 -1.25 -5.17 8.92
C TRP A 101 0.22 -5.56 8.94
N THR A 102 0.50 -6.74 9.46
CA THR A 102 1.80 -7.40 9.24
C THR A 102 1.58 -8.85 8.81
N PHE A 103 2.59 -9.44 8.16
CA PHE A 103 2.63 -10.87 7.90
C PHE A 103 4.02 -11.43 8.21
N GLU A 104 4.06 -12.71 8.59
CA GLU A 104 5.28 -13.47 8.77
C GLU A 104 5.17 -14.82 8.05
N VAL A 105 6.27 -15.30 7.50
CA VAL A 105 6.39 -16.63 6.92
C VAL A 105 7.03 -17.54 7.96
N ARG A 106 6.43 -18.70 8.19
CA ARG A 106 6.94 -19.75 9.08
C ARG A 106 7.23 -20.98 8.28
N ALA A 107 8.35 -21.62 8.55
CA ALA A 107 8.75 -22.87 7.91
C ALA A 107 9.22 -23.87 8.96
N TRP A 108 9.05 -25.17 8.66
CA TRP A 108 9.48 -26.27 9.52
C TRP A 108 9.77 -27.51 8.71
N SER A 109 10.55 -28.43 9.31
CA SER A 109 10.66 -29.82 8.83
C SER A 109 9.39 -30.55 9.20
N ASP A 110 8.82 -31.26 8.24
CA ASP A 110 7.60 -32.07 8.43
C ASP A 110 7.96 -33.58 8.47
N PRO A 111 8.18 -34.15 9.67
CA PRO A 111 8.51 -35.55 9.79
C PRO A 111 7.40 -36.50 9.34
N LEU A 112 6.13 -36.07 9.45
CA LEU A 112 4.99 -36.86 8.99
C LEU A 112 4.95 -36.95 7.48
N ALA A 113 5.08 -35.78 6.80
CA ALA A 113 5.16 -35.77 5.34
C ALA A 113 6.38 -36.54 4.82
N THR A 114 7.54 -36.39 5.47
CA THR A 114 8.75 -37.14 5.14
C THR A 114 8.52 -38.65 5.26
N TRP A 115 7.95 -39.12 6.38
CA TRP A 115 7.62 -40.49 6.57
C TRP A 115 6.60 -41.02 5.55
N LEU A 116 5.55 -40.27 5.28
CA LEU A 116 4.54 -40.64 4.25
C LEU A 116 5.20 -40.82 2.90
N HIS A 117 6.02 -39.87 2.48
CA HIS A 117 6.75 -39.91 1.20
C HIS A 117 7.68 -41.11 1.13
N HIS A 118 8.51 -41.36 2.16
CA HIS A 118 9.39 -42.51 2.20
C HIS A 118 8.62 -43.83 2.18
N THR A 119 7.54 -43.93 2.94
CA THR A 119 6.70 -45.14 3.00
C THR A 119 6.04 -45.43 1.62
N GLU A 120 5.55 -44.38 0.95
CA GLU A 120 4.94 -44.50 -0.38
C GLU A 120 5.94 -44.94 -1.46
N VAL A 121 7.21 -44.56 -1.35
CA VAL A 121 8.27 -44.90 -2.31
C VAL A 121 8.93 -46.23 -2.00
N LYS A 122 9.31 -46.53 -0.72
CA LYS A 122 10.11 -47.65 -0.33
C LYS A 122 9.32 -48.95 -0.18
N VAL A 123 8.15 -48.90 0.45
CA VAL A 123 7.36 -50.10 0.77
C VAL A 123 6.93 -50.88 -0.48
N PRO A 124 6.44 -50.25 -1.57
CA PRO A 124 6.07 -50.99 -2.77
C PRO A 124 7.20 -51.74 -3.45
N VAL A 125 8.45 -51.33 -3.28
CA VAL A 125 9.63 -51.96 -3.85
C VAL A 125 10.35 -52.88 -2.86
N GLY A 126 9.76 -53.08 -1.66
CA GLY A 126 10.27 -54.02 -0.65
C GLY A 126 11.50 -53.52 0.13
N VAL A 127 11.76 -52.21 0.12
CA VAL A 127 12.88 -51.61 0.86
C VAL A 127 12.40 -51.11 2.22
N ASP A 128 13.12 -51.46 3.28
CA ASP A 128 12.93 -51.02 4.68
C ASP A 128 11.48 -51.19 5.21
N VAL A 129 10.71 -52.16 4.72
CA VAL A 129 9.27 -52.30 4.95
C VAL A 129 8.92 -52.27 6.44
N GLU A 130 9.54 -53.13 7.24
CA GLU A 130 9.24 -53.21 8.68
C GLU A 130 9.74 -51.97 9.44
N LEU A 131 10.84 -51.36 8.98
CA LEU A 131 11.35 -50.14 9.54
C LEU A 131 10.39 -48.97 9.30
N MET A 132 9.85 -48.80 8.06
CA MET A 132 8.87 -47.75 7.75
C MET A 132 7.61 -47.84 8.60
N PHE A 133 7.10 -49.06 8.84
CA PHE A 133 5.93 -49.27 9.71
C PHE A 133 6.23 -49.02 11.20
N ALA A 134 7.43 -49.37 11.66
CA ALA A 134 7.88 -49.11 13.02
C ALA A 134 8.06 -47.61 13.26
N GLU A 135 8.69 -46.87 12.34
CA GLU A 135 8.82 -45.43 12.39
C GLU A 135 7.44 -44.72 12.39
N GLY A 136 6.50 -45.17 11.54
CA GLY A 136 5.13 -44.67 11.54
C GLY A 136 4.44 -44.87 12.89
N SER A 137 4.63 -46.00 13.52
CA SER A 137 4.07 -46.27 14.87
C SER A 137 4.62 -45.30 15.91
N LEU A 138 5.94 -45.03 15.89
CA LEU A 138 6.57 -44.05 16.81
C LEU A 138 6.06 -42.64 16.58
N LEU A 139 5.83 -42.25 15.34
CA LEU A 139 5.23 -40.95 15.02
C LEU A 139 3.80 -40.83 15.53
N LEU A 140 3.00 -41.87 15.41
CA LEU A 140 1.64 -41.96 15.98
C LEU A 140 1.64 -41.87 17.49
N ASP A 141 2.58 -42.60 18.16
CA ASP A 141 2.74 -42.55 19.62
C ASP A 141 3.08 -41.11 20.09
N ARG A 142 3.89 -40.40 19.33
CA ARG A 142 4.22 -39.02 19.64
C ARG A 142 3.02 -38.09 19.47
N ILE A 143 2.15 -38.30 18.47
CA ILE A 143 0.88 -37.53 18.33
C ILE A 143 0.01 -37.72 19.57
N ILE A 144 -0.13 -38.97 20.05
CA ILE A 144 -0.89 -39.25 21.26
C ILE A 144 -0.29 -38.55 22.48
N ALA A 145 1.04 -38.53 22.59
CA ALA A 145 1.73 -37.93 23.74
C ALA A 145 1.65 -36.39 23.79
N GLU A 146 1.64 -35.75 22.64
CA GLU A 146 1.79 -34.27 22.54
C GLU A 146 0.47 -33.53 22.31
N HIS A 147 -0.63 -34.22 21.94
CA HIS A 147 -1.89 -33.58 21.57
C HIS A 147 -3.10 -34.11 22.34
N THR A 148 -4.08 -33.27 22.56
CA THR A 148 -5.41 -33.69 23.08
C THR A 148 -6.25 -34.22 21.93
N LEU A 149 -6.45 -35.51 21.88
CA LEU A 149 -7.15 -36.21 20.82
C LEU A 149 -8.59 -36.55 21.23
N THR A 150 -9.51 -36.66 20.27
CA THR A 150 -10.83 -37.21 20.49
C THR A 150 -10.77 -38.73 20.62
N ALA A 151 -11.80 -39.33 21.20
CA ALA A 151 -11.91 -40.81 21.26
C ALA A 151 -11.89 -41.45 19.85
N GLY A 152 -12.48 -40.77 18.85
CA GLY A 152 -12.44 -41.21 17.45
C GLY A 152 -11.04 -41.19 16.86
N ASP A 153 -10.25 -40.14 17.16
CA ASP A 153 -8.87 -40.01 16.70
C ASP A 153 -8.00 -41.17 17.28
N LEU A 154 -8.15 -41.44 18.57
CA LEU A 154 -7.44 -42.52 19.24
C LEU A 154 -7.75 -43.90 18.60
N VAL A 155 -9.02 -44.16 18.31
CA VAL A 155 -9.44 -45.41 17.62
C VAL A 155 -8.84 -45.47 16.23
N THR A 156 -8.82 -44.37 15.47
CA THR A 156 -8.22 -44.35 14.14
C THR A 156 -6.71 -44.58 14.19
N ILE A 157 -6.01 -43.98 15.13
CA ILE A 157 -4.58 -44.15 15.33
C ILE A 157 -4.27 -45.60 15.72
N ASP A 158 -5.01 -46.18 16.69
CA ASP A 158 -4.80 -47.53 17.13
C ASP A 158 -5.05 -48.55 16.02
N ASN A 159 -6.13 -48.37 15.23
CA ASN A 159 -6.42 -49.21 14.07
C ASN A 159 -5.33 -49.11 13.00
N THR A 160 -4.84 -47.90 12.74
CA THR A 160 -3.76 -47.67 11.78
C THR A 160 -2.48 -48.35 12.22
N ARG A 161 -2.09 -48.19 13.48
CA ARG A 161 -0.92 -48.83 14.08
C ARG A 161 -1.03 -50.34 14.04
N ALA A 162 -2.13 -50.92 14.51
CA ALA A 162 -2.40 -52.35 14.47
C ALA A 162 -2.36 -52.89 13.02
N GLY A 163 -2.98 -52.17 12.08
CA GLY A 163 -3.00 -52.55 10.67
C GLY A 163 -1.63 -52.50 9.98
N MET A 164 -0.78 -51.56 10.33
CA MET A 164 0.60 -51.44 9.82
C MET A 164 1.50 -52.57 10.38
N CYS A 165 1.35 -52.90 11.66
CA CYS A 165 2.21 -53.86 12.36
C CYS A 165 1.76 -55.32 12.18
N ASP A 166 0.59 -55.61 11.63
CA ASP A 166 0.08 -56.96 11.44
C ASP A 166 0.81 -57.69 10.29
N GLN A 167 1.83 -58.46 10.64
CA GLN A 167 2.65 -59.19 9.66
C GLN A 167 1.89 -60.33 8.94
N LEU A 168 0.70 -60.69 9.39
CA LEU A 168 -0.16 -61.67 8.70
C LEU A 168 -0.89 -61.04 7.51
N ARG A 169 -0.94 -59.68 7.42
CA ARG A 169 -1.54 -58.98 6.28
C ARG A 169 -0.55 -58.82 5.14
N PRO A 170 -1.03 -58.88 3.90
CA PRO A 170 -0.23 -58.52 2.73
C PRO A 170 0.35 -57.12 2.89
N ILE A 171 1.59 -56.88 2.46
CA ILE A 171 2.27 -55.58 2.53
C ILE A 171 1.41 -54.47 1.93
N ARG A 172 0.74 -54.72 0.80
CA ARG A 172 -0.16 -53.71 0.17
C ARG A 172 -1.32 -53.32 1.08
N ALA A 173 -1.88 -54.25 1.86
CA ALA A 173 -2.96 -53.92 2.80
C ALA A 173 -2.45 -53.12 3.99
N ARG A 174 -1.24 -53.39 4.48
CA ARG A 174 -0.56 -52.63 5.54
C ARG A 174 -0.25 -51.19 5.05
N LEU A 175 0.26 -51.08 3.82
CA LEU A 175 0.52 -49.78 3.20
C LEU A 175 -0.75 -48.96 3.01
N ALA A 176 -1.84 -49.57 2.56
CA ALA A 176 -3.13 -48.88 2.38
C ALA A 176 -3.67 -48.27 3.69
N VAL A 177 -3.43 -48.96 4.82
CA VAL A 177 -3.78 -48.47 6.15
C VAL A 177 -2.89 -47.27 6.55
N ALA A 178 -1.57 -47.39 6.31
CA ALA A 178 -0.60 -46.35 6.61
C ALA A 178 -0.88 -45.04 5.83
N LEU A 179 -1.37 -45.14 4.58
CA LEU A 179 -1.66 -44.02 3.69
C LEU A 179 -3.16 -43.66 3.64
N GLY A 180 -3.95 -44.22 4.57
CA GLY A 180 -5.40 -44.01 4.62
C GLY A 180 -5.79 -42.51 4.78
N HIS A 181 -6.99 -42.19 4.30
CA HIS A 181 -7.49 -40.80 4.36
C HIS A 181 -7.66 -40.33 5.81
N GLU A 182 -8.20 -41.17 6.67
CA GLU A 182 -8.51 -40.84 8.06
C GLU A 182 -7.24 -40.51 8.85
N ILE A 183 -6.12 -41.21 8.61
CA ILE A 183 -4.86 -40.90 9.28
C ILE A 183 -4.21 -39.63 8.72
N LYS A 184 -4.34 -39.37 7.41
CA LYS A 184 -3.88 -38.11 6.78
C LYS A 184 -4.65 -36.92 7.31
N GLU A 185 -5.95 -37.05 7.59
CA GLU A 185 -6.72 -36.01 8.25
C GLU A 185 -6.21 -35.69 9.67
N ILE A 186 -5.85 -36.72 10.45
CA ILE A 186 -5.23 -36.55 11.77
C ILE A 186 -3.91 -35.78 11.61
N PHE A 187 -3.04 -36.17 10.67
CA PHE A 187 -1.77 -35.48 10.41
C PHE A 187 -1.96 -34.01 10.02
N SER A 188 -2.98 -33.68 9.26
CA SER A 188 -3.28 -32.29 8.88
C SER A 188 -3.77 -31.45 10.07
N ARG A 189 -4.50 -32.03 11.01
CA ARG A 189 -4.97 -31.35 12.23
C ARG A 189 -3.87 -31.22 13.30
N PHE A 190 -2.93 -32.12 13.34
CA PHE A 190 -1.84 -32.18 14.31
C PHE A 190 -0.48 -32.20 13.60
N PRO A 191 -0.13 -31.17 12.80
CA PRO A 191 1.12 -31.15 12.07
C PRO A 191 2.31 -31.03 13.02
N TRP A 192 3.35 -31.79 12.72
CA TRP A 192 4.61 -31.71 13.46
C TRP A 192 5.48 -30.64 12.84
N ARG A 193 5.98 -29.77 13.70
CA ARG A 193 6.71 -28.56 13.29
C ARG A 193 8.09 -28.56 13.90
N ASP A 194 8.95 -29.44 13.40
CA ASP A 194 10.33 -29.54 13.88
C ASP A 194 11.22 -28.46 13.21
N LEU A 195 12.27 -28.02 13.91
CA LEU A 195 13.27 -27.09 13.40
C LEU A 195 12.67 -25.77 12.85
N ARG A 196 11.74 -25.18 13.56
CA ARG A 196 10.99 -23.99 13.12
C ARG A 196 11.90 -22.81 12.81
N SER A 197 11.58 -22.13 11.72
CA SER A 197 12.13 -20.84 11.34
C SER A 197 11.01 -19.84 11.07
N VAL A 198 11.28 -18.54 11.27
CA VAL A 198 10.31 -17.46 11.07
C VAL A 198 11.00 -16.30 10.38
N ASP A 199 10.38 -15.75 9.35
CA ASP A 199 10.84 -14.57 8.64
C ASP A 199 9.74 -13.49 8.66
N GLY A 200 10.09 -12.27 9.08
CA GLY A 200 9.17 -11.17 9.35
C GLY A 200 9.14 -10.76 10.84
N PRO A 201 8.13 -10.02 11.34
CA PRO A 201 6.96 -9.58 10.57
C PRO A 201 7.26 -8.45 9.56
N TYR A 202 6.60 -8.49 8.41
CA TYR A 202 6.69 -7.48 7.36
C TYR A 202 5.42 -6.66 7.28
N PRO A 203 5.50 -5.33 7.17
CA PRO A 203 4.32 -4.48 7.14
C PRO A 203 3.65 -4.46 5.77
N PHE A 204 2.31 -4.42 5.79
CA PHE A 204 1.51 -3.98 4.66
C PHE A 204 0.34 -3.13 5.14
N PHE A 205 -0.15 -2.26 4.27
CA PHE A 205 -1.31 -1.42 4.56
C PHE A 205 -2.46 -1.80 3.63
N ALA A 206 -3.61 -2.13 4.21
CA ALA A 206 -4.84 -2.37 3.48
C ALA A 206 -5.64 -1.08 3.39
N ASP A 207 -5.65 -0.46 2.23
CA ASP A 207 -6.43 0.74 1.93
C ASP A 207 -7.92 0.39 1.69
N ARG A 208 -8.77 1.40 1.63
CA ARG A 208 -10.14 1.25 1.12
C ARG A 208 -10.14 0.91 -0.38
N THR A 209 -11.18 0.24 -0.86
CA THR A 209 -11.26 -0.25 -2.25
C THR A 209 -11.05 0.85 -3.30
N ARG A 210 -11.41 2.11 -3.01
CA ARG A 210 -11.19 3.25 -3.91
C ARG A 210 -9.70 3.53 -4.19
N ALA A 211 -8.79 3.07 -3.35
CA ALA A 211 -7.35 3.14 -3.59
C ALA A 211 -6.90 2.21 -4.74
N LEU A 212 -7.59 1.09 -4.97
CA LEU A 212 -7.27 0.15 -6.04
C LEU A 212 -7.70 0.67 -7.41
N PHE A 213 -8.92 1.19 -7.50
CA PHE A 213 -9.47 1.69 -8.76
C PHE A 213 -10.54 2.76 -8.55
N GLY A 214 -10.76 3.57 -9.59
CA GLY A 214 -11.85 4.52 -9.69
C GLY A 214 -11.92 5.12 -11.10
N SER A 215 -13.13 5.37 -11.57
CA SER A 215 -13.36 6.11 -12.81
C SER A 215 -13.48 7.58 -12.50
N TRP A 216 -12.63 8.40 -13.09
CA TRP A 216 -12.52 9.82 -12.79
C TRP A 216 -13.07 10.67 -13.91
N TYR A 217 -13.85 11.68 -13.54
CA TYR A 217 -14.33 12.74 -14.42
C TYR A 217 -13.75 14.08 -13.97
N GLU A 218 -13.21 14.85 -14.88
CA GLU A 218 -12.67 16.20 -14.61
C GLU A 218 -13.55 17.26 -15.22
N PHE A 219 -13.81 18.32 -14.47
CA PHE A 219 -14.30 19.58 -15.03
C PHE A 219 -13.87 20.79 -14.18
N PHE A 220 -13.82 21.94 -14.82
CA PHE A 220 -13.65 23.20 -14.16
C PHE A 220 -15.01 23.74 -13.71
N PRO A 221 -15.29 23.95 -12.41
CA PRO A 221 -16.57 24.48 -11.95
C PRO A 221 -16.93 25.81 -12.62
N ARG A 222 -15.92 26.64 -12.91
CA ARG A 222 -16.11 27.90 -13.61
C ARG A 222 -16.59 27.78 -15.06
N SER A 223 -16.39 26.63 -15.71
CA SER A 223 -16.88 26.34 -17.06
C SER A 223 -18.33 25.85 -17.07
N GLU A 224 -18.74 25.14 -16.00
CA GLU A 224 -20.06 24.54 -15.91
C GLU A 224 -21.16 25.56 -15.64
N GLY A 225 -21.93 25.89 -16.69
CA GLY A 225 -22.95 26.92 -16.66
C GLY A 225 -22.43 28.36 -16.91
N ALA A 226 -21.18 28.47 -17.35
CA ALA A 226 -20.64 29.75 -17.84
C ALA A 226 -21.47 30.28 -19.01
N LYS A 227 -21.57 31.58 -19.10
CA LYS A 227 -22.33 32.26 -20.17
C LYS A 227 -21.46 33.33 -20.83
N ARG A 228 -21.57 33.43 -22.14
CA ARG A 228 -20.94 34.49 -22.93
C ARG A 228 -22.01 35.45 -23.43
N SER A 229 -21.88 36.72 -23.09
CA SER A 229 -22.76 37.76 -23.59
C SER A 229 -22.53 38.02 -25.06
N LYS A 230 -23.47 38.75 -25.72
CA LYS A 230 -23.29 39.23 -27.10
C LYS A 230 -22.07 40.16 -27.27
N SER A 231 -21.67 40.87 -26.20
CA SER A 231 -20.48 41.73 -26.17
C SER A 231 -19.17 40.93 -25.89
N GLY A 232 -19.23 39.62 -25.76
CA GLY A 232 -18.06 38.76 -25.54
C GLY A 232 -17.67 38.59 -24.07
N VAL A 233 -18.34 39.26 -23.14
CA VAL A 233 -18.06 39.10 -21.69
C VAL A 233 -18.50 37.74 -21.22
N VAL A 234 -17.59 37.04 -20.55
CA VAL A 234 -17.82 35.70 -19.97
C VAL A 234 -18.20 35.84 -18.49
N THR A 235 -19.34 35.30 -18.10
CA THR A 235 -19.72 35.11 -16.68
C THR A 235 -19.34 33.70 -16.28
N SER A 236 -18.57 33.57 -15.19
CA SER A 236 -18.13 32.28 -14.65
C SER A 236 -19.32 31.38 -14.24
N GLY A 237 -19.17 30.07 -14.40
CA GLY A 237 -19.96 29.10 -13.65
C GLY A 237 -19.62 29.15 -12.17
N THR A 238 -20.46 28.55 -11.36
CA THR A 238 -20.37 28.53 -9.90
C THR A 238 -20.55 27.09 -9.39
N PHE A 239 -20.26 26.78 -8.12
CA PHE A 239 -20.60 25.48 -7.55
C PHE A 239 -22.09 25.14 -7.70
N LYS A 240 -22.99 26.14 -7.61
CA LYS A 240 -24.43 25.92 -7.83
C LYS A 240 -24.78 25.53 -9.26
N THR A 241 -24.09 26.11 -10.24
CA THR A 241 -24.32 25.75 -11.65
C THR A 241 -23.64 24.43 -12.00
N ALA A 242 -22.43 24.19 -11.50
CA ALA A 242 -21.66 22.96 -11.67
C ALA A 242 -22.38 21.75 -11.06
N ALA A 243 -23.06 21.93 -9.91
CA ALA A 243 -23.84 20.85 -9.28
C ALA A 243 -24.96 20.29 -10.17
N LYS A 244 -25.40 21.01 -11.19
CA LYS A 244 -26.40 20.53 -12.17
C LYS A 244 -25.81 19.45 -13.10
N ARG A 245 -24.49 19.39 -13.25
CA ARG A 245 -23.80 18.41 -14.04
C ARG A 245 -23.65 17.06 -13.34
N LEU A 246 -23.64 17.02 -11.98
CA LEU A 246 -23.37 15.84 -11.17
C LEU A 246 -24.25 14.62 -11.52
N PRO A 247 -25.58 14.76 -11.74
CA PRO A 247 -26.41 13.61 -12.12
C PRO A 247 -25.98 12.94 -13.44
N ALA A 248 -25.53 13.74 -14.40
CA ALA A 248 -25.04 13.21 -15.68
C ALA A 248 -23.67 12.49 -15.51
N VAL A 249 -22.80 13.01 -14.64
CA VAL A 249 -21.53 12.37 -14.31
C VAL A 249 -21.78 11.02 -13.63
N ALA A 250 -22.70 10.97 -12.65
CA ALA A 250 -23.10 9.73 -12.00
C ALA A 250 -23.72 8.73 -12.99
N ALA A 251 -24.59 9.19 -13.89
CA ALA A 251 -25.25 8.33 -14.90
C ALA A 251 -24.26 7.71 -15.90
N MET A 252 -23.10 8.35 -16.12
CA MET A 252 -22.01 7.80 -16.93
C MET A 252 -21.19 6.74 -16.18
N GLY A 253 -21.41 6.52 -14.88
CA GLY A 253 -20.71 5.53 -14.06
C GLY A 253 -19.37 6.00 -13.47
N PHE A 254 -19.13 7.31 -13.38
CA PHE A 254 -17.92 7.83 -12.72
C PHE A 254 -18.05 7.79 -11.20
N ASP A 255 -16.95 7.46 -10.54
CA ASP A 255 -16.83 7.32 -9.09
C ASP A 255 -16.28 8.58 -8.42
N VAL A 256 -15.40 9.29 -9.12
CA VAL A 256 -14.67 10.44 -8.61
C VAL A 256 -14.82 11.62 -9.56
N LEU A 257 -15.11 12.76 -8.99
CA LEU A 257 -15.06 14.04 -9.68
C LEU A 257 -13.82 14.81 -9.25
N TYR A 258 -12.88 14.98 -10.17
CA TYR A 258 -11.70 15.79 -9.97
C TYR A 258 -11.96 17.23 -10.33
N LEU A 259 -11.65 18.14 -9.42
CA LEU A 259 -11.69 19.57 -9.60
C LEU A 259 -10.25 20.12 -9.64
N PRO A 260 -9.80 20.74 -10.77
CA PRO A 260 -8.63 21.59 -10.75
C PRO A 260 -8.74 22.67 -9.67
N PRO A 261 -7.63 23.36 -9.29
CA PRO A 261 -7.64 24.26 -8.15
C PRO A 261 -8.83 25.23 -8.16
N ILE A 262 -9.54 25.28 -7.04
CA ILE A 262 -10.76 26.09 -6.83
C ILE A 262 -10.46 27.39 -6.08
N HIS A 263 -9.19 27.68 -5.85
CA HIS A 263 -8.69 28.77 -5.05
C HIS A 263 -8.65 30.09 -5.84
N PRO A 264 -8.53 31.25 -5.17
CA PRO A 264 -8.25 32.54 -5.84
C PRO A 264 -7.04 32.40 -6.76
N ILE A 265 -7.13 33.04 -7.94
CA ILE A 265 -6.08 33.01 -8.97
C ILE A 265 -5.30 34.32 -8.92
N GLY A 266 -3.96 34.21 -9.02
CA GLY A 266 -3.08 35.38 -9.02
C GLY A 266 -3.37 36.40 -10.13
N GLU A 267 -3.10 37.66 -9.85
CA GLU A 267 -3.26 38.75 -10.79
C GLU A 267 -1.93 39.23 -11.36
N VAL A 268 -0.86 39.11 -10.59
CA VAL A 268 0.49 39.46 -11.03
C VAL A 268 1.03 38.41 -11.99
N ASN A 269 1.52 38.85 -13.13
CA ASN A 269 2.00 38.01 -14.25
C ASN A 269 0.93 37.02 -14.75
N ARG A 270 -0.35 37.30 -14.56
CA ARG A 270 -1.46 36.48 -15.02
C ARG A 270 -1.30 36.14 -16.49
N LYS A 271 -1.61 34.88 -16.83
CA LYS A 271 -1.55 34.38 -18.21
C LYS A 271 -2.87 34.65 -18.95
N GLY A 272 -2.74 35.02 -20.21
CA GLY A 272 -3.85 35.08 -21.16
C GLY A 272 -4.02 33.75 -21.93
N PRO A 273 -4.93 33.73 -22.93
CA PRO A 273 -5.15 32.54 -23.77
C PRO A 273 -3.86 32.01 -24.37
N ASN A 274 -3.73 30.68 -24.48
CA ASN A 274 -2.54 30.03 -25.01
C ASN A 274 -1.23 30.42 -24.29
N ASN A 275 -1.32 30.67 -22.97
CA ASN A 275 -0.16 31.01 -22.12
C ASN A 275 0.54 32.31 -22.50
N THR A 276 -0.17 33.29 -23.09
CA THR A 276 0.40 34.58 -23.42
C THR A 276 0.74 35.40 -22.15
N LEU A 277 1.74 36.26 -22.24
CA LEU A 277 2.18 37.16 -21.15
C LEU A 277 1.39 38.49 -21.10
N THR A 278 0.48 38.70 -22.05
CA THR A 278 -0.36 39.90 -22.18
C THR A 278 -1.83 39.50 -22.05
N PRO A 279 -2.32 39.29 -20.82
CA PRO A 279 -3.73 38.97 -20.61
C PRO A 279 -4.64 40.17 -20.91
N ALA A 280 -5.84 39.88 -21.42
CA ALA A 280 -6.92 40.86 -21.42
C ALA A 280 -7.48 41.03 -19.99
N PRO A 281 -8.13 42.15 -19.66
CA PRO A 281 -8.72 42.36 -18.34
C PRO A 281 -9.77 41.31 -17.93
N THR A 282 -10.32 40.60 -18.90
CA THR A 282 -11.32 39.53 -18.68
C THR A 282 -10.72 38.12 -18.62
N ASP A 283 -9.42 37.99 -18.79
CA ASP A 283 -8.77 36.68 -18.76
C ASP A 283 -8.64 36.16 -17.33
N VAL A 284 -8.97 34.89 -17.12
CA VAL A 284 -9.06 34.28 -15.81
C VAL A 284 -7.69 33.95 -15.23
N GLY A 285 -6.71 33.70 -16.08
CA GLY A 285 -5.41 33.15 -15.68
C GLY A 285 -5.41 31.62 -15.51
N SER A 286 -4.33 31.11 -14.96
CA SER A 286 -4.17 29.68 -14.65
C SER A 286 -4.70 29.37 -13.26
N PRO A 287 -5.59 28.40 -13.08
CA PRO A 287 -6.01 27.94 -11.75
C PRO A 287 -4.85 27.46 -10.86
N TRP A 288 -3.76 27.01 -11.46
CA TRP A 288 -2.56 26.56 -10.72
C TRP A 288 -1.66 27.72 -10.26
N ALA A 289 -1.91 28.95 -10.72
CA ALA A 289 -1.32 30.16 -10.15
C ALA A 289 -2.16 30.58 -8.93
N ILE A 290 -2.04 29.81 -7.83
CA ILE A 290 -2.90 29.92 -6.66
C ILE A 290 -2.54 31.14 -5.82
N GLY A 291 -3.56 31.90 -5.42
CA GLY A 291 -3.49 32.96 -4.44
C GLY A 291 -3.54 34.38 -5.04
N SER A 292 -4.27 35.24 -4.35
CA SER A 292 -4.37 36.66 -4.61
C SER A 292 -4.72 37.41 -3.32
N ALA A 293 -4.99 38.70 -3.37
CA ALA A 293 -5.52 39.42 -2.23
C ALA A 293 -6.83 38.83 -1.65
N GLN A 294 -7.49 37.96 -2.38
CA GLN A 294 -8.74 37.31 -1.97
C GLN A 294 -8.52 35.96 -1.19
N GLY A 295 -7.29 35.53 -1.00
CA GLY A 295 -6.93 34.35 -0.25
C GLY A 295 -5.98 33.42 -0.99
N GLY A 296 -5.61 32.34 -0.35
CA GLY A 296 -4.68 31.33 -0.85
C GLY A 296 -5.31 29.94 -0.95
N HIS A 297 -4.53 28.92 -0.60
CA HIS A 297 -4.92 27.50 -0.67
C HIS A 297 -6.08 27.10 0.25
N ASP A 298 -6.44 27.93 1.20
CA ASP A 298 -7.52 27.73 2.16
C ASP A 298 -8.80 28.53 1.81
N ALA A 299 -8.85 29.17 0.64
CA ALA A 299 -9.98 29.97 0.18
C ALA A 299 -10.59 29.42 -1.11
N VAL A 300 -11.88 29.66 -1.28
CA VAL A 300 -12.61 29.44 -2.54
C VAL A 300 -12.54 30.69 -3.39
N HIS A 301 -12.32 30.52 -4.70
CA HIS A 301 -12.39 31.66 -5.65
C HIS A 301 -13.78 32.31 -5.58
N PRO A 302 -13.89 33.63 -5.41
CA PRO A 302 -15.18 34.32 -5.24
C PRO A 302 -16.19 34.08 -6.37
N ASP A 303 -15.72 33.98 -7.62
CA ASP A 303 -16.59 33.68 -8.77
C ASP A 303 -17.26 32.27 -8.67
N LEU A 304 -16.69 31.36 -7.93
CA LEU A 304 -17.26 30.01 -7.74
C LEU A 304 -18.35 29.98 -6.68
N GLY A 305 -18.36 30.95 -5.79
CA GLY A 305 -19.28 31.06 -4.66
C GLY A 305 -18.57 31.06 -3.31
N THR A 306 -19.26 30.62 -2.29
CA THR A 306 -18.78 30.59 -0.90
C THR A 306 -18.33 29.16 -0.52
N LEU A 307 -17.63 29.04 0.62
CA LEU A 307 -17.30 27.74 1.21
C LEU A 307 -18.55 26.90 1.48
N LYS A 308 -19.66 27.54 1.90
CA LYS A 308 -20.96 26.85 2.05
C LYS A 308 -21.49 26.31 0.72
N ASP A 309 -21.27 27.03 -0.40
CA ASP A 309 -21.68 26.54 -1.71
C ASP A 309 -20.82 25.31 -2.13
N PHE A 310 -19.55 25.30 -1.74
CA PHE A 310 -18.68 24.12 -1.90
C PHE A 310 -19.16 22.94 -1.05
N ASP A 311 -19.49 23.15 0.22
CA ASP A 311 -20.06 22.09 1.09
C ASP A 311 -21.34 21.48 0.49
N ASP A 312 -22.20 22.34 -0.03
CA ASP A 312 -23.44 21.89 -0.70
C ASP A 312 -23.13 21.09 -1.97
N PHE A 313 -22.10 21.46 -2.69
CA PHE A 313 -21.64 20.76 -3.90
C PHE A 313 -21.10 19.37 -3.54
N VAL A 314 -20.17 19.28 -2.59
CA VAL A 314 -19.59 18.01 -2.11
C VAL A 314 -20.70 17.07 -1.58
N ARG A 315 -21.60 17.60 -0.76
CA ARG A 315 -22.73 16.83 -0.24
C ARG A 315 -23.64 16.27 -1.36
N ARG A 316 -23.88 17.02 -2.43
CA ARG A 316 -24.66 16.56 -3.59
C ARG A 316 -23.91 15.49 -4.38
N ALA A 317 -22.61 15.64 -4.58
CA ALA A 317 -21.78 14.61 -5.21
C ALA A 317 -21.84 13.31 -4.44
N ASN A 318 -21.61 13.35 -3.12
CA ASN A 318 -21.65 12.18 -2.22
C ASN A 318 -23.00 11.46 -2.24
N LYS A 319 -24.12 12.21 -2.32
CA LYS A 319 -25.46 11.62 -2.45
C LYS A 319 -25.67 10.83 -3.74
N LEU A 320 -24.88 11.10 -4.75
CA LEU A 320 -24.89 10.40 -6.05
C LEU A 320 -23.82 9.30 -6.12
N GLY A 321 -23.11 9.03 -5.02
CA GLY A 321 -22.01 8.06 -4.98
C GLY A 321 -20.71 8.55 -5.60
N ILE A 322 -20.59 9.88 -5.86
CA ILE A 322 -19.39 10.49 -6.43
C ILE A 322 -18.58 11.14 -5.30
N GLU A 323 -17.31 10.78 -5.15
CA GLU A 323 -16.38 11.48 -4.27
C GLU A 323 -15.73 12.66 -5.01
N VAL A 324 -15.50 13.77 -4.29
CA VAL A 324 -14.81 14.93 -4.84
C VAL A 324 -13.32 14.83 -4.54
N ALA A 325 -12.50 14.86 -5.58
CA ALA A 325 -11.05 15.02 -5.48
C ALA A 325 -10.65 16.47 -5.74
N LEU A 326 -9.84 17.05 -4.84
CA LEU A 326 -9.23 18.36 -5.04
C LEU A 326 -7.79 18.25 -5.51
N ASP A 327 -7.38 19.23 -6.31
CA ASP A 327 -5.98 19.41 -6.66
C ASP A 327 -5.19 19.97 -5.47
N LEU A 328 -4.07 19.36 -5.16
CA LEU A 328 -3.09 19.84 -4.19
C LEU A 328 -1.83 20.31 -4.93
N ALA A 329 -1.84 21.57 -5.34
CA ALA A 329 -0.73 22.21 -6.04
C ALA A 329 0.04 23.11 -5.07
N LEU A 330 1.16 22.62 -4.52
CA LEU A 330 1.98 23.35 -3.55
C LEU A 330 2.93 24.32 -4.26
N GLN A 331 2.35 25.43 -4.69
CA GLN A 331 2.99 26.56 -5.35
C GLN A 331 2.12 27.82 -5.19
N ALA A 332 2.68 28.99 -5.30
CA ALA A 332 1.99 30.25 -5.05
C ALA A 332 2.07 31.19 -6.24
N ALA A 333 1.01 31.97 -6.48
CA ALA A 333 1.12 33.13 -7.35
C ALA A 333 1.98 34.24 -6.68
N PRO A 334 2.54 35.22 -7.44
CA PRO A 334 3.34 36.31 -6.87
C PRO A 334 2.63 37.14 -5.82
N ASP A 335 1.32 37.25 -5.93
CA ASP A 335 0.42 37.98 -5.02
C ASP A 335 -0.32 37.06 -4.00
N HIS A 336 0.13 35.83 -3.84
CA HIS A 336 -0.35 34.93 -2.77
C HIS A 336 -0.07 35.57 -1.40
N PRO A 337 -0.97 35.43 -0.40
CA PRO A 337 -0.71 35.90 0.97
C PRO A 337 0.64 35.47 1.53
N TRP A 338 1.08 34.21 1.27
CA TRP A 338 2.37 33.71 1.73
C TRP A 338 3.56 34.49 1.18
N ALA A 339 3.48 35.04 -0.03
CA ALA A 339 4.58 35.81 -0.60
C ALA A 339 4.88 37.11 0.21
N THR A 340 3.89 37.58 0.97
CA THR A 340 4.02 38.75 1.85
C THR A 340 4.24 38.36 3.30
N SER A 341 3.50 37.35 3.80
CA SER A 341 3.55 36.95 5.21
C SER A 341 4.78 36.08 5.56
N ASN A 342 5.24 35.29 4.60
CA ASN A 342 6.33 34.32 4.75
C ASN A 342 7.26 34.34 3.53
N PRO A 343 7.90 35.48 3.21
CA PRO A 343 8.74 35.61 2.03
C PRO A 343 9.93 34.64 2.03
N GLU A 344 10.35 34.18 3.21
CA GLU A 344 11.38 33.16 3.40
C GLU A 344 10.99 31.79 2.80
N TRP A 345 9.70 31.54 2.57
CA TRP A 345 9.26 30.29 1.94
C TRP A 345 9.59 30.21 0.44
N PHE A 346 10.15 31.24 -0.11
CA PHE A 346 10.49 31.34 -1.52
C PHE A 346 11.99 31.58 -1.73
N THR A 347 12.49 31.21 -2.90
CA THR A 347 13.90 31.40 -3.24
C THR A 347 14.11 32.80 -3.84
N THR A 348 14.93 33.62 -3.20
CA THR A 348 15.34 34.92 -3.72
C THR A 348 16.55 34.75 -4.64
N ARG A 349 16.49 35.38 -5.82
CA ARG A 349 17.59 35.42 -6.79
C ARG A 349 18.61 36.49 -6.42
N ALA A 350 19.77 36.48 -7.11
CA ALA A 350 20.86 37.45 -6.90
C ALA A 350 20.47 38.89 -7.17
N ASP A 351 19.45 39.13 -7.99
CA ASP A 351 18.91 40.47 -8.32
C ASP A 351 17.80 40.90 -7.32
N GLY A 352 17.54 40.09 -6.27
CA GLY A 352 16.52 40.37 -5.27
C GLY A 352 15.09 39.96 -5.67
N THR A 353 14.87 39.41 -6.86
CA THR A 353 13.58 38.89 -7.28
C THR A 353 13.33 37.50 -6.74
N ILE A 354 12.06 37.09 -6.55
CA ILE A 354 11.70 35.72 -6.21
C ILE A 354 11.78 34.83 -7.48
N ALA A 355 12.34 33.64 -7.32
CA ALA A 355 12.42 32.69 -8.40
C ALA A 355 11.01 32.18 -8.78
N TYR A 356 10.68 32.27 -10.06
CA TYR A 356 9.47 31.65 -10.60
C TYR A 356 9.74 30.22 -11.10
N ALA A 357 8.68 29.44 -11.33
CA ALA A 357 8.80 28.08 -11.83
C ALA A 357 9.35 28.05 -13.26
N GLU A 358 10.29 27.16 -13.52
CA GLU A 358 10.89 26.96 -14.83
C GLU A 358 11.03 25.45 -15.17
N ASN A 359 10.86 25.16 -16.45
CA ASN A 359 11.35 23.94 -17.09
C ASN A 359 11.99 24.39 -18.41
N PRO A 360 13.28 24.80 -18.37
CA PRO A 360 13.91 25.48 -19.50
C PRO A 360 13.72 24.77 -20.83
N PRO A 361 13.38 25.50 -21.91
CA PRO A 361 13.24 26.98 -21.97
C PRO A 361 11.87 27.53 -21.51
N LYS A 362 10.93 26.70 -21.02
CA LYS A 362 9.62 27.14 -20.56
C LYS A 362 9.72 27.88 -19.22
N LYS A 363 8.96 28.98 -19.10
CA LYS A 363 8.89 29.84 -17.92
C LYS A 363 7.44 30.03 -17.49
N TYR A 364 7.21 29.93 -16.17
CA TYR A 364 5.89 30.09 -15.54
C TYR A 364 5.97 31.24 -14.54
N GLN A 365 5.97 32.48 -15.05
CA GLN A 365 6.21 33.69 -14.27
C GLN A 365 5.07 33.99 -13.27
N ASP A 366 3.93 33.38 -13.46
CA ASP A 366 2.75 33.43 -12.60
C ASP A 366 2.82 32.44 -11.42
N ILE A 367 3.91 31.69 -11.29
CA ILE A 367 4.07 30.64 -10.26
C ILE A 367 5.41 30.75 -9.54
N TYR A 368 5.38 30.90 -8.23
CA TYR A 368 6.53 30.82 -7.33
C TYR A 368 6.56 29.44 -6.66
N PRO A 369 7.58 28.61 -6.91
CA PRO A 369 7.80 27.36 -6.17
C PRO A 369 8.09 27.63 -4.70
N ILE A 370 7.55 26.79 -3.81
CA ILE A 370 7.85 26.84 -2.39
C ILE A 370 9.22 26.18 -2.16
N ASN A 371 10.08 26.83 -1.39
CA ASN A 371 11.37 26.29 -0.95
C ASN A 371 11.21 25.67 0.43
N PHE A 372 10.99 24.37 0.48
CA PHE A 372 10.73 23.61 1.71
C PHE A 372 11.92 23.54 2.67
N ASP A 373 13.14 23.86 2.21
CA ASP A 373 14.35 23.81 3.03
C ASP A 373 14.53 25.07 3.89
N ASN A 374 13.86 26.17 3.54
CA ASN A 374 14.02 27.44 4.26
C ASN A 374 13.25 27.47 5.59
N ASP A 375 12.05 26.88 5.65
CA ASP A 375 11.23 26.73 6.86
C ASP A 375 10.46 25.40 6.83
N PRO A 376 11.14 24.28 7.06
CA PRO A 376 10.54 22.95 6.94
C PRO A 376 9.30 22.75 7.81
N ASP A 377 9.32 23.25 9.04
CA ASP A 377 8.23 23.06 9.99
C ASP A 377 7.06 24.02 9.75
N GLY A 378 7.32 25.29 9.45
CA GLY A 378 6.29 26.28 9.15
C GLY A 378 5.50 25.90 7.90
N ILE A 379 6.20 25.56 6.82
CA ILE A 379 5.58 25.11 5.55
C ILE A 379 4.79 23.81 5.77
N TYR A 380 5.38 22.81 6.46
CA TYR A 380 4.70 21.57 6.77
C TYR A 380 3.40 21.80 7.55
N ASN A 381 3.45 22.59 8.63
CA ASN A 381 2.28 22.85 9.47
C ASN A 381 1.16 23.54 8.70
N GLU A 382 1.51 24.50 7.83
CA GLU A 382 0.53 25.21 7.02
C GLU A 382 -0.11 24.32 5.94
N VAL A 383 0.68 23.47 5.28
CA VAL A 383 0.14 22.51 4.32
C VAL A 383 -0.76 21.49 5.01
N LEU A 384 -0.36 20.99 6.18
CA LEU A 384 -1.20 20.06 6.96
C LEU A 384 -2.50 20.72 7.43
N ARG A 385 -2.44 22.01 7.86
CA ARG A 385 -3.62 22.79 8.22
C ARG A 385 -4.58 22.91 7.03
N THR A 386 -4.05 23.22 5.85
CA THR A 386 -4.82 23.34 4.62
C THR A 386 -5.48 22.02 4.22
N LEU A 387 -4.75 20.91 4.28
CA LEU A 387 -5.31 19.59 4.02
C LEU A 387 -6.46 19.27 5.00
N LYS A 388 -6.24 19.47 6.31
CA LYS A 388 -7.27 19.23 7.33
C LYS A 388 -8.49 20.12 7.16
N LEU A 389 -8.31 21.36 6.70
CA LEU A 389 -9.43 22.24 6.36
C LEU A 389 -10.31 21.58 5.29
N TRP A 390 -9.74 21.19 4.14
CA TRP A 390 -10.51 20.60 3.04
C TRP A 390 -11.09 19.23 3.43
N MET A 391 -10.40 18.46 4.25
CA MET A 391 -10.94 17.22 4.83
C MET A 391 -12.16 17.49 5.71
N SER A 392 -12.17 18.57 6.49
CA SER A 392 -13.33 18.97 7.29
C SER A 392 -14.55 19.40 6.45
N HIS A 393 -14.32 19.79 5.20
CA HIS A 393 -15.33 20.07 4.19
C HIS A 393 -15.69 18.86 3.30
N GLY A 394 -15.28 17.65 3.71
CA GLY A 394 -15.71 16.39 3.10
C GLY A 394 -14.83 15.88 1.97
N VAL A 395 -13.67 16.50 1.73
CA VAL A 395 -12.70 16.00 0.74
C VAL A 395 -11.91 14.83 1.33
N ARG A 396 -11.85 13.72 0.59
CA ARG A 396 -11.13 12.49 0.98
C ARG A 396 -10.14 12.03 -0.08
N ILE A 397 -10.00 12.77 -1.16
CA ILE A 397 -9.07 12.44 -2.25
C ILE A 397 -8.35 13.73 -2.67
N PHE A 398 -7.03 13.67 -2.74
CA PHE A 398 -6.18 14.74 -3.23
C PHE A 398 -5.38 14.26 -4.44
N ARG A 399 -5.55 14.92 -5.57
CA ARG A 399 -4.64 14.77 -6.71
C ARG A 399 -3.47 15.73 -6.47
N VAL A 400 -2.29 15.19 -6.34
CA VAL A 400 -1.09 15.96 -6.00
C VAL A 400 -0.37 16.39 -7.26
N ASP A 401 -0.32 17.71 -7.47
CA ASP A 401 0.33 18.34 -8.62
C ASP A 401 1.85 18.25 -8.50
N ASN A 402 2.51 17.63 -9.49
CA ASN A 402 3.95 17.51 -9.59
C ASN A 402 4.68 17.19 -8.25
N PRO A 403 4.33 16.11 -7.51
CA PRO A 403 4.93 15.81 -6.22
C PRO A 403 6.45 15.57 -6.30
N HIS A 404 6.94 15.14 -7.45
CA HIS A 404 8.36 14.89 -7.70
C HIS A 404 9.23 16.14 -7.73
N THR A 405 8.61 17.33 -7.74
CA THR A 405 9.32 18.62 -7.65
C THR A 405 9.43 19.14 -6.21
N LYS A 406 8.95 18.40 -5.24
CA LYS A 406 9.00 18.71 -3.80
C LYS A 406 9.81 17.63 -3.08
N PRO A 407 10.41 17.93 -1.92
CA PRO A 407 11.18 16.93 -1.16
C PRO A 407 10.34 15.74 -0.71
N LEU A 408 10.89 14.53 -0.80
CA LEU A 408 10.17 13.30 -0.39
C LEU A 408 9.78 13.29 1.08
N TRP A 409 10.59 13.90 1.96
CA TRP A 409 10.30 13.98 3.39
C TRP A 409 9.00 14.73 3.69
N VAL A 410 8.62 15.69 2.82
CA VAL A 410 7.36 16.43 2.97
C VAL A 410 6.18 15.48 2.81
N TRP A 411 6.19 14.65 1.77
CA TRP A 411 5.13 13.69 1.50
C TRP A 411 5.07 12.60 2.56
N ASP A 412 6.23 12.06 2.96
CA ASP A 412 6.32 11.07 4.03
C ASP A 412 5.68 11.60 5.32
N ARG A 413 6.06 12.81 5.74
CA ARG A 413 5.55 13.43 6.95
C ARG A 413 4.06 13.80 6.87
N LEU A 414 3.60 14.37 5.74
CA LEU A 414 2.21 14.78 5.53
C LEU A 414 1.28 13.56 5.49
N ILE A 415 1.61 12.57 4.66
CA ILE A 415 0.77 11.38 4.48
C ILE A 415 0.70 10.59 5.78
N THR A 416 1.83 10.38 6.47
CA THR A 416 1.86 9.74 7.78
C THR A 416 0.96 10.46 8.79
N SER A 417 1.03 11.81 8.85
CA SER A 417 0.22 12.59 9.78
C SER A 417 -1.27 12.59 9.46
N VAL A 418 -1.62 12.55 8.18
CA VAL A 418 -3.03 12.41 7.75
C VAL A 418 -3.53 11.01 8.09
N PHE A 419 -2.79 9.96 7.75
CA PHE A 419 -3.20 8.57 8.01
C PHE A 419 -3.34 8.24 9.49
N ALA A 420 -2.61 8.91 10.37
CA ALA A 420 -2.75 8.72 11.81
C ALA A 420 -4.16 9.06 12.34
N THR A 421 -4.89 9.94 11.66
CA THR A 421 -6.25 10.37 12.07
C THR A 421 -7.32 10.04 11.04
N ASP A 422 -6.96 10.00 9.77
CA ASP A 422 -7.87 9.87 8.63
C ASP A 422 -7.29 8.88 7.59
N PRO A 423 -7.20 7.59 7.92
CA PRO A 423 -6.55 6.58 7.06
C PRO A 423 -7.29 6.28 5.76
N ASP A 424 -8.52 6.80 5.60
CA ASP A 424 -9.34 6.68 4.39
C ASP A 424 -9.06 7.77 3.32
N VAL A 425 -8.18 8.73 3.62
CA VAL A 425 -7.77 9.77 2.66
C VAL A 425 -6.81 9.19 1.62
N LEU A 426 -7.02 9.55 0.36
CA LEU A 426 -6.20 9.07 -0.76
C LEU A 426 -5.38 10.22 -1.37
N PHE A 427 -4.14 9.91 -1.71
CA PHE A 427 -3.25 10.80 -2.44
C PHE A 427 -2.85 10.17 -3.77
N LEU A 428 -3.20 10.84 -4.88
CA LEU A 428 -2.81 10.44 -6.22
C LEU A 428 -1.70 11.36 -6.71
N ALA A 429 -0.56 10.79 -7.07
CA ALA A 429 0.62 11.53 -7.50
C ALA A 429 0.62 11.74 -9.02
N GLU A 430 0.61 12.99 -9.48
CA GLU A 430 0.95 13.29 -10.87
C GLU A 430 2.48 13.23 -11.04
N ALA A 431 3.02 12.04 -11.24
CA ALA A 431 4.45 11.79 -11.16
C ALA A 431 5.11 11.56 -12.53
N PHE A 432 5.23 12.61 -13.34
CA PHE A 432 5.98 12.57 -14.60
C PHE A 432 7.50 12.57 -14.35
N THR A 433 8.02 11.46 -13.83
CA THR A 433 9.39 11.40 -13.37
C THR A 433 10.04 10.04 -13.65
N ARG A 434 11.31 9.89 -13.23
CA ARG A 434 12.06 8.63 -13.41
C ARG A 434 11.62 7.57 -12.41
N PRO A 435 11.75 6.26 -12.74
CA PRO A 435 11.29 5.16 -11.89
C PRO A 435 11.74 5.21 -10.42
N PRO A 436 12.98 5.62 -10.06
CA PRO A 436 13.35 5.70 -8.64
C PRO A 436 12.50 6.68 -7.84
N MET A 437 12.23 7.88 -8.39
CA MET A 437 11.41 8.89 -7.73
C MET A 437 9.94 8.43 -7.64
N MET A 438 9.42 7.81 -8.71
CA MET A 438 8.06 7.26 -8.72
C MET A 438 7.88 6.18 -7.64
N ARG A 439 8.86 5.25 -7.53
CA ARG A 439 8.86 4.22 -6.49
C ARG A 439 8.94 4.82 -5.09
N ALA A 440 9.77 5.87 -4.91
CA ALA A 440 9.89 6.54 -3.62
C ALA A 440 8.59 7.24 -3.22
N LEU A 441 7.91 7.94 -4.14
CA LEU A 441 6.59 8.53 -3.90
C LEU A 441 5.54 7.46 -3.53
N ALA A 442 5.57 6.32 -4.21
CA ALA A 442 4.73 5.19 -3.85
C ALA A 442 5.06 4.66 -2.44
N ALA A 443 6.35 4.51 -2.10
CA ALA A 443 6.79 4.00 -0.80
C ALA A 443 6.37 4.90 0.37
N VAL A 444 6.41 6.24 0.20
CA VAL A 444 6.00 7.20 1.25
C VAL A 444 4.49 7.35 1.38
N GLY A 445 3.68 6.63 0.60
CA GLY A 445 2.25 6.50 0.85
C GLY A 445 1.29 6.93 -0.25
N SER A 446 1.75 7.49 -1.39
CA SER A 446 0.83 7.76 -2.52
C SER A 446 0.19 6.45 -3.01
N GLN A 447 -1.14 6.36 -3.04
CA GLN A 447 -1.84 5.13 -3.41
C GLN A 447 -1.77 4.84 -4.89
N GLN A 448 -1.83 5.89 -5.72
CA GLN A 448 -1.80 5.78 -7.18
C GLN A 448 -0.91 6.86 -7.80
N SER A 449 -0.49 6.62 -9.05
CA SER A 449 0.28 7.57 -9.85
C SER A 449 -0.10 7.44 -11.33
#